data_d099953353f0dddce0e4154ec7483d82
#
_entry.id   d099953353f0dddce0e4154ec7483d82
#
_cell.length_a   1.000
_cell.length_b   1.000
_cell.length_c   1.000
_cell.angle_alpha   90.00
_cell.angle_beta   90.00
_cell.angle_gamma   90.00
#
_symmetry.space_group_name_H-M   'P 1'
#
loop_
_entity.id
_entity.type
_entity.pdbx_description
1 polymer ?
#
loop_
_entity_poly.entity_id
_entity_poly.type
_entity_poly.pdbx_seq_one_letter_code
_entity_poly.pdbx_strand_id
1 'polypeptide(L)'
;MNKKFLVAWLVVFIVMMLGGLVIHGMLLHDEYMATGLMRPEAEQEGFMAWMVLAHVVMAGAFTWIYARGVENKPWLGQGLRFGLALALFCTVPIYLIYYCVQPVPEMLVIRQIAYDLIMMLFVGAVVAFLYRGQGRA
;
A
#
# COMPACT_ATOMS: atom_id res chain seq x y z
N MET A 1 -8.22 3.88 -22.61
CA MET A 1 -7.29 3.74 -21.45
C MET A 1 -5.89 3.48 -22.00
N ASN A 2 -4.86 4.24 -21.58
CA ASN A 2 -3.51 4.13 -22.13
C ASN A 2 -2.85 2.82 -21.67
N LYS A 3 -2.20 2.07 -22.61
CA LYS A 3 -1.50 0.81 -22.30
C LYS A 3 -0.52 0.95 -21.12
N LYS A 4 0.18 2.08 -21.03
CA LYS A 4 1.12 2.36 -19.94
C LYS A 4 0.44 2.42 -18.58
N PHE A 5 -0.72 3.05 -18.50
CA PHE A 5 -1.51 3.08 -17.27
C PHE A 5 -1.91 1.68 -16.82
N LEU A 6 -2.39 0.83 -17.75
CA LEU A 6 -2.78 -0.54 -17.43
C LEU A 6 -1.61 -1.37 -16.92
N VAL A 7 -0.45 -1.25 -17.57
CA VAL A 7 0.77 -1.95 -17.13
C VAL A 7 1.21 -1.46 -15.76
N ALA A 8 1.22 -0.14 -15.55
CA ALA A 8 1.60 0.43 -14.26
C ALA A 8 0.63 0.02 -13.15
N TRP A 9 -0.68 0.04 -13.43
CA TRP A 9 -1.72 -0.44 -12.51
C TRP A 9 -1.49 -1.91 -12.11
N LEU A 10 -1.27 -2.78 -13.10
CA LEU A 10 -1.02 -4.20 -12.84
C LEU A 10 0.25 -4.41 -12.01
N VAL A 11 1.36 -3.74 -12.34
CA VAL A 11 2.62 -3.85 -11.59
C VAL A 11 2.44 -3.35 -10.15
N VAL A 12 1.81 -2.19 -9.96
CA VAL A 12 1.54 -1.64 -8.62
C VAL A 12 0.64 -2.57 -7.82
N PHE A 13 -0.41 -3.15 -8.45
CA PHE A 13 -1.26 -4.15 -7.82
C PHE A 13 -0.47 -5.36 -7.33
N ILE A 14 0.37 -5.95 -8.19
CA ILE A 14 1.20 -7.11 -7.82
C ILE A 14 2.14 -6.76 -6.66
N VAL A 15 2.80 -5.61 -6.73
CA VAL A 15 3.73 -5.15 -5.68
C VAL A 15 2.99 -4.95 -4.35
N MET A 16 1.82 -4.32 -4.37
CA MET A 16 1.01 -4.12 -3.16
C MET A 16 0.51 -5.44 -2.57
N MET A 17 0.03 -6.37 -3.41
CA MET A 17 -0.42 -7.70 -2.95
C MET A 17 0.71 -8.50 -2.31
N LEU A 18 1.86 -8.58 -2.98
CA LEU A 18 3.01 -9.34 -2.46
C LEU A 18 3.58 -8.67 -1.21
N GLY A 19 3.71 -7.35 -1.19
CA GLY A 19 4.19 -6.64 -0.01
C GLY A 19 3.24 -6.77 1.18
N GLY A 20 1.93 -6.67 0.94
CA GLY A 20 0.91 -6.90 1.95
C GLY A 20 0.96 -8.33 2.51
N LEU A 21 1.14 -9.34 1.65
CA LEU A 21 1.32 -10.72 2.08
C LEU A 21 2.57 -10.88 2.97
N VAL A 22 3.70 -10.30 2.57
CA VAL A 22 4.93 -10.37 3.37
C VAL A 22 4.76 -9.66 4.71
N ILE A 23 4.23 -8.44 4.73
CA ILE A 23 4.10 -7.66 5.95
C ILE A 23 3.03 -8.25 6.88
N HIS A 24 1.80 -8.40 6.39
CA HIS A 24 0.66 -8.78 7.23
C HIS A 24 0.45 -10.28 7.33
N GLY A 25 0.78 -11.04 6.27
CA GLY A 25 0.62 -12.49 6.24
C GLY A 25 1.83 -13.27 6.77
N MET A 26 3.00 -12.66 6.90
CA MET A 26 4.21 -13.34 7.38
C MET A 26 4.83 -12.63 8.58
N LEU A 27 5.21 -11.34 8.46
CA LEU A 27 5.97 -10.65 9.50
C LEU A 27 5.12 -10.33 10.74
N LEU A 28 3.86 -9.96 10.56
CA LEU A 28 2.94 -9.56 11.64
C LEU A 28 1.86 -10.61 11.93
N HIS A 29 1.89 -11.75 11.26
CA HIS A 29 0.84 -12.77 11.36
C HIS A 29 0.58 -13.23 12.81
N ASP A 30 1.62 -13.63 13.51
CA ASP A 30 1.50 -14.13 14.88
C ASP A 30 0.97 -13.06 15.85
N GLU A 31 1.41 -11.81 15.64
CA GLU A 31 0.92 -10.69 16.45
C GLU A 31 -0.56 -10.41 16.19
N TYR A 32 -1.02 -10.50 14.94
CA TYR A 32 -2.44 -10.38 14.61
C TYR A 32 -3.26 -11.52 15.23
N MET A 33 -2.80 -12.75 15.12
CA MET A 33 -3.51 -13.89 15.70
C MET A 33 -3.61 -13.77 17.23
N ALA A 34 -2.59 -13.26 17.90
CA ALA A 34 -2.57 -13.05 19.33
C ALA A 34 -3.60 -11.99 19.81
N THR A 35 -4.06 -11.08 18.93
CA THR A 35 -5.09 -10.09 19.30
C THR A 35 -6.46 -10.71 19.52
N GLY A 36 -6.75 -11.86 18.93
CA GLY A 36 -8.08 -12.47 18.91
C GLY A 36 -9.11 -11.74 18.05
N LEU A 37 -8.70 -10.71 17.29
CA LEU A 37 -9.58 -9.90 16.44
C LEU A 37 -9.66 -10.44 15.00
N MET A 38 -8.77 -11.35 14.64
CA MET A 38 -8.72 -11.92 13.29
C MET A 38 -9.78 -13.00 13.11
N ARG A 39 -10.31 -13.11 11.88
CA ARG A 39 -11.15 -14.24 11.50
C ARG A 39 -10.34 -15.54 11.59
N PRO A 40 -10.97 -16.65 11.97
CA PRO A 40 -10.34 -17.96 11.87
C PRO A 40 -9.81 -18.21 10.45
N GLU A 41 -8.67 -18.86 10.32
CA GLU A 41 -8.04 -19.12 9.01
C GLU A 41 -8.97 -19.84 8.03
N ALA A 42 -9.76 -20.81 8.53
CA ALA A 42 -10.73 -21.55 7.71
C ALA A 42 -11.82 -20.65 7.08
N GLU A 43 -12.09 -19.49 7.65
CA GLU A 43 -13.06 -18.53 7.11
C GLU A 43 -12.40 -17.50 6.17
N GLN A 44 -11.11 -17.24 6.32
CA GLN A 44 -10.40 -16.18 5.58
C GLN A 44 -10.46 -16.40 4.06
N GLU A 45 -10.41 -17.65 3.59
CA GLU A 45 -10.48 -17.98 2.17
C GLU A 45 -11.75 -17.43 1.51
N GLY A 46 -12.89 -17.50 2.20
CA GLY A 46 -14.17 -16.96 1.69
C GLY A 46 -14.17 -15.43 1.49
N PHE A 47 -13.25 -14.71 2.13
CA PHE A 47 -13.14 -13.26 2.05
C PHE A 47 -11.97 -12.77 1.19
N MET A 48 -11.17 -13.67 0.61
CA MET A 48 -10.00 -13.33 -0.20
C MET A 48 -10.36 -12.44 -1.41
N ALA A 49 -11.53 -12.64 -2.02
CA ALA A 49 -12.00 -11.84 -3.14
C ALA A 49 -12.12 -10.34 -2.77
N TRP A 50 -12.52 -10.02 -1.53
CA TRP A 50 -12.61 -8.65 -1.04
C TRP A 50 -11.23 -8.02 -0.86
N MET A 51 -10.25 -8.80 -0.41
CA MET A 51 -8.85 -8.36 -0.30
C MET A 51 -8.28 -8.03 -1.69
N VAL A 52 -8.49 -8.92 -2.67
CA VAL A 52 -8.06 -8.68 -4.05
C VAL A 52 -8.73 -7.44 -4.63
N LEU A 53 -10.05 -7.29 -4.46
CA LEU A 53 -10.79 -6.11 -4.93
C LEU A 53 -10.23 -4.81 -4.30
N ALA A 54 -9.98 -4.81 -3.00
CA ALA A 54 -9.39 -3.66 -2.32
C ALA A 54 -8.04 -3.26 -2.92
N HIS A 55 -7.16 -4.23 -3.17
CA HIS A 55 -5.85 -3.98 -3.79
C HIS A 55 -5.96 -3.51 -5.24
N VAL A 56 -6.91 -4.05 -6.02
CA VAL A 56 -7.19 -3.58 -7.40
C VAL A 56 -7.60 -2.10 -7.39
N VAL A 57 -8.54 -1.73 -6.52
CA VAL A 57 -9.01 -0.34 -6.40
C VAL A 57 -7.88 0.58 -5.92
N MET A 58 -7.18 0.17 -4.87
CA MET A 58 -6.09 0.95 -4.26
C MET A 58 -4.95 1.19 -5.25
N ALA A 59 -4.50 0.14 -5.94
CA ALA A 59 -3.45 0.24 -6.96
C ALA A 59 -3.87 1.11 -8.16
N GLY A 60 -5.14 1.01 -8.56
CA GLY A 60 -5.71 1.83 -9.63
C GLY A 60 -5.74 3.31 -9.27
N ALA A 61 -6.26 3.63 -8.09
CA ALA A 61 -6.29 5.00 -7.57
C ALA A 61 -4.88 5.57 -7.39
N PHE A 62 -3.96 4.80 -6.78
CA PHE A 62 -2.57 5.18 -6.59
C PHE A 62 -1.88 5.54 -7.91
N THR A 63 -2.00 4.66 -8.89
CA THR A 63 -1.42 4.84 -10.23
C THR A 63 -2.06 6.03 -10.97
N TRP A 64 -3.38 6.18 -10.85
CA TRP A 64 -4.12 7.26 -11.49
C TRP A 64 -3.74 8.65 -10.94
N ILE A 65 -3.62 8.79 -9.62
CA ILE A 65 -3.21 10.05 -8.98
C ILE A 65 -1.77 10.36 -9.41
N TYR A 66 -0.85 9.37 -9.33
CA TYR A 66 0.53 9.58 -9.74
C TYR A 66 0.64 10.04 -11.20
N ALA A 67 -0.07 9.39 -12.12
CA ALA A 67 -0.05 9.70 -13.55
C ALA A 67 -0.53 11.14 -13.86
N ARG A 68 -1.37 11.72 -12.99
CA ARG A 68 -1.86 13.11 -13.10
C ARG A 68 -0.85 14.14 -12.61
N GLY A 69 0.01 13.77 -11.68
CA GLY A 69 0.99 14.64 -11.04
C GLY A 69 2.44 14.45 -11.53
N VAL A 70 2.67 13.71 -12.61
CA VAL A 70 4.03 13.49 -13.14
C VAL A 70 4.59 14.81 -13.67
N GLU A 71 5.74 15.23 -13.14
CA GLU A 71 6.47 16.43 -13.52
C GLU A 71 7.83 16.06 -14.16
N ASN A 72 8.46 17.02 -14.83
CA ASN A 72 9.81 16.86 -15.37
C ASN A 72 10.88 17.06 -14.27
N LYS A 73 10.89 16.13 -13.31
CA LYS A 73 11.81 16.09 -12.15
C LYS A 73 12.43 14.71 -12.01
N PRO A 74 13.51 14.55 -11.22
CA PRO A 74 14.08 13.24 -10.94
C PRO A 74 13.02 12.27 -10.42
N TRP A 75 12.79 11.18 -11.15
CA TRP A 75 11.68 10.25 -10.93
C TRP A 75 11.68 9.65 -9.51
N LEU A 76 12.86 9.27 -8.98
CA LEU A 76 12.95 8.64 -7.66
C LEU A 76 12.47 9.59 -6.54
N GLY A 77 12.97 10.82 -6.53
CA GLY A 77 12.55 11.82 -5.55
C GLY A 77 11.07 12.17 -5.64
N GLN A 78 10.51 12.17 -6.85
CA GLN A 78 9.07 12.38 -7.06
C GLN A 78 8.26 11.20 -6.52
N GLY A 79 8.69 9.96 -6.81
CA GLY A 79 8.04 8.75 -6.32
C GLY A 79 8.07 8.61 -4.79
N LEU A 80 9.21 8.86 -4.17
CA LEU A 80 9.35 8.81 -2.71
C LEU A 80 8.47 9.84 -2.01
N ARG A 81 8.44 11.10 -2.51
CA ARG A 81 7.54 12.13 -1.95
C ARG A 81 6.08 11.77 -2.11
N PHE A 82 5.70 11.20 -3.24
CA PHE A 82 4.34 10.74 -3.48
C PHE A 82 3.95 9.59 -2.53
N GLY A 83 4.80 8.56 -2.40
CA GLY A 83 4.58 7.46 -1.47
C GLY A 83 4.48 7.93 -0.03
N LEU A 84 5.37 8.85 0.40
CA LEU A 84 5.32 9.46 1.73
C LEU A 84 4.02 10.23 1.95
N ALA A 85 3.61 11.06 1.00
CA ALA A 85 2.37 11.84 1.12
C ALA A 85 1.14 10.93 1.30
N LEU A 86 1.05 9.83 0.52
CA LEU A 86 -0.05 8.89 0.65
C LEU A 86 0.03 8.07 1.95
N ALA A 87 1.22 7.71 2.41
CA ALA A 87 1.37 7.06 3.71
C ALA A 87 0.88 7.95 4.85
N LEU A 88 1.25 9.23 4.84
CA LEU A 88 0.80 10.21 5.84
C LEU A 88 -0.70 10.53 5.74
N PHE A 89 -1.29 10.41 4.55
CA PHE A 89 -2.72 10.66 4.35
C PHE A 89 -3.59 9.44 4.70
N CYS A 90 -3.18 8.23 4.32
CA CYS A 90 -3.98 7.02 4.48
C CYS A 90 -3.44 6.11 5.59
N THR A 91 -2.18 5.68 5.49
CA THR A 91 -1.63 4.60 6.31
C THR A 91 -1.51 4.99 7.78
N VAL A 92 -0.79 6.06 8.07
CA VAL A 92 -0.53 6.48 9.45
C VAL A 92 -1.83 6.83 10.20
N PRO A 93 -2.73 7.67 9.64
CA PRO A 93 -3.96 8.02 10.34
C PRO A 93 -4.89 6.84 10.60
N ILE A 94 -4.97 5.90 9.66
CA ILE A 94 -5.88 4.76 9.81
C ILE A 94 -5.45 3.85 10.97
N TYR A 95 -4.15 3.56 11.10
CA TYR A 95 -3.64 2.75 12.22
C TYR A 95 -3.80 3.45 13.57
N LEU A 96 -3.60 4.77 13.63
CA LEU A 96 -3.83 5.54 14.86
C LEU A 96 -5.31 5.58 15.25
N ILE A 97 -6.23 5.66 14.27
CA ILE A 97 -7.68 5.60 14.52
C ILE A 97 -8.06 4.20 15.05
N TYR A 98 -7.56 3.14 14.41
CA TYR A 98 -7.84 1.77 14.89
C TYR A 98 -7.25 1.53 16.28
N TYR A 99 -6.10 2.08 16.59
CA TYR A 99 -5.52 2.01 17.93
C TYR A 99 -6.42 2.65 19.00
N CYS A 100 -7.12 3.73 18.65
CA CYS A 100 -8.08 4.35 19.58
C CYS A 100 -9.34 3.51 19.84
N VAL A 101 -9.79 2.72 18.83
CA VAL A 101 -11.11 2.06 18.90
C VAL A 101 -11.02 0.54 19.09
N GLN A 102 -9.86 -0.05 18.91
CA GLN A 102 -9.62 -1.48 19.05
C GLN A 102 -8.53 -1.74 20.08
N PRO A 103 -8.65 -2.81 20.91
CA PRO A 103 -7.64 -3.18 21.90
C PRO A 103 -6.42 -3.83 21.25
N VAL A 104 -5.74 -3.09 20.39
CA VAL A 104 -4.55 -3.55 19.68
C VAL A 104 -3.30 -3.17 20.49
N PRO A 105 -2.29 -4.07 20.62
CA PRO A 105 -1.04 -3.74 21.29
C PRO A 105 -0.31 -2.58 20.61
N GLU A 106 0.21 -1.63 21.40
CA GLU A 106 0.95 -0.45 20.90
C GLU A 106 2.09 -0.84 19.95
N MET A 107 2.87 -1.86 20.31
CA MET A 107 4.01 -2.31 19.52
C MET A 107 3.58 -2.82 18.14
N LEU A 108 2.42 -3.49 18.04
CA LEU A 108 1.87 -3.91 16.75
C LEU A 108 1.55 -2.70 15.86
N VAL A 109 0.93 -1.66 16.42
CA VAL A 109 0.63 -0.42 15.67
C VAL A 109 1.90 0.27 15.17
N ILE A 110 2.93 0.35 16.00
CA ILE A 110 4.22 0.93 15.60
C ILE A 110 4.83 0.14 14.44
N ARG A 111 4.81 -1.19 14.49
CA ARG A 111 5.34 -2.06 13.43
C ARG A 111 4.53 -1.94 12.14
N GLN A 112 3.19 -1.92 12.22
CA GLN A 112 2.30 -1.70 11.08
C GLN A 112 2.66 -0.39 10.37
N ILE A 113 2.73 0.72 11.12
CA ILE A 113 3.08 2.03 10.56
C ILE A 113 4.46 2.01 9.91
N ALA A 114 5.47 1.43 10.58
CA ALA A 114 6.83 1.40 10.07
C ALA A 114 6.95 0.59 8.76
N TYR A 115 6.40 -0.62 8.73
CA TYR A 115 6.47 -1.49 7.56
C TYR A 115 5.67 -0.94 6.39
N ASP A 116 4.45 -0.44 6.63
CA ASP A 116 3.63 0.10 5.57
C ASP A 116 4.13 1.45 5.06
N LEU A 117 4.78 2.25 5.90
CA LEU A 117 5.48 3.45 5.45
C LEU A 117 6.60 3.10 4.45
N ILE A 118 7.43 2.11 4.79
CA ILE A 118 8.48 1.61 3.89
C ILE A 118 7.86 1.07 2.60
N MET A 119 6.78 0.32 2.71
CA MET A 119 6.06 -0.23 1.57
C MET A 119 5.53 0.88 0.65
N MET A 120 4.91 1.91 1.21
CA MET A 120 4.38 3.03 0.42
C MET A 120 5.48 3.82 -0.29
N LEU A 121 6.64 4.00 0.35
CA LEU A 121 7.82 4.59 -0.29
C LEU A 121 8.30 3.73 -1.46
N PHE A 122 8.35 2.42 -1.28
CA PHE A 122 8.76 1.48 -2.32
C PHE A 122 7.78 1.48 -3.50
N VAL A 123 6.47 1.41 -3.25
CA VAL A 123 5.43 1.50 -4.30
C VAL A 123 5.49 2.83 -5.03
N GLY A 124 5.73 3.92 -4.31
CA GLY A 124 5.96 5.25 -4.89
C GLY A 124 7.16 5.27 -5.85
N ALA A 125 8.27 4.64 -5.46
CA ALA A 125 9.44 4.50 -6.33
C ALA A 125 9.14 3.63 -7.57
N VAL A 126 8.40 2.53 -7.40
CA VAL A 126 8.01 1.64 -8.51
C VAL A 126 7.14 2.37 -9.54
N VAL A 127 6.07 3.06 -9.11
CA VAL A 127 5.22 3.79 -10.06
C VAL A 127 5.98 4.90 -10.76
N ALA A 128 6.86 5.60 -10.04
CA ALA A 128 7.69 6.65 -10.63
C ALA A 128 8.67 6.12 -11.66
N PHE A 129 9.28 4.98 -11.40
CA PHE A 129 10.15 4.30 -12.37
C PHE A 129 9.41 3.94 -13.66
N LEU A 130 8.17 3.45 -13.55
CA LEU A 130 7.34 3.12 -14.72
C LEU A 130 6.96 4.38 -15.53
N TYR A 131 6.83 5.54 -14.87
CA TYR A 131 6.50 6.82 -15.51
C TYR A 131 7.70 7.70 -15.83
N ARG A 132 8.94 7.24 -15.60
CA ARG A 132 10.15 8.01 -15.92
C ARG A 132 10.14 8.46 -17.39
N GLY A 133 10.61 9.67 -17.62
CA GLY A 133 10.68 10.26 -18.96
C GLY A 133 9.35 10.78 -19.53
N GLN A 134 8.29 10.84 -18.73
CA GLN A 134 6.98 11.37 -19.14
C GLN A 134 6.57 12.65 -18.41
N GLY A 135 7.50 13.35 -17.75
CA GLY A 135 7.19 14.59 -17.09
C GLY A 135 6.57 15.60 -18.08
N ARG A 136 5.47 16.24 -17.66
CA ARG A 136 4.93 17.39 -18.37
C ARG A 136 5.89 18.58 -18.15
N ALA A 137 6.24 19.22 -19.25
CA ALA A 137 6.99 20.48 -19.20
C ALA A 137 6.16 21.56 -18.52
#